data_cd615a55c3d7287846443f8d61c69cea
#
_entry.id   cd615a55c3d7287846443f8d61c69cea
#
_cell.length_a   1.000
_cell.length_b   1.000
_cell.length_c   1.000
_cell.angle_alpha   90.00
_cell.angle_beta   90.00
_cell.angle_gamma   90.00
#
_symmetry.space_group_name_H-M   'P 1'
#
loop_
_entity.id
_entity.type
_entity.pdbx_description
1 polymer ?
#
loop_
_entity_poly.entity_id
_entity_poly.type
_entity_poly.pdbx_seq_one_letter_code
_entity_poly.pdbx_strand_id
1 'polypeptide(L)'
;MARPVTLCTLQWGDLPLDVICEKAKSFGFDGVELGLPSHLDVRQTDPEYYRNIKVTLDKYGLQLFCISNHLVGQAICDNIDQRHKSVLPDYIWGDGDPDGVHLRAVENMIQAAHAARMLGVDTVVGFTGSSIWQWLYYFPPVTDEMVNEGYADFARRFIPILDEYQKLGVRFALEVHPTEIAFDTYSARKALEAIDYHPAFGFNYDPSHLGYQGVDYVDFISQFPDRIFHVHMKDVYWSDTPKQIGVFGGHSTFGDARRFWNFRSLGRGKI
;
A
#
# COMPACT_ATOMS: atom_id res chain seq x y z
N MET A 1 -5.87 11.92 -24.18
CA MET A 1 -6.68 10.76 -23.78
C MET A 1 -6.94 10.87 -22.29
N ALA A 2 -8.17 10.58 -21.82
CA ALA A 2 -8.42 10.51 -20.38
C ALA A 2 -7.62 9.33 -19.78
N ARG A 3 -7.15 9.48 -18.53
CA ARG A 3 -6.52 8.38 -17.80
C ARG A 3 -7.59 7.37 -17.40
N PRO A 4 -7.32 6.06 -17.43
CA PRO A 4 -8.28 5.07 -16.97
C PRO A 4 -8.53 5.22 -15.45
N VAL A 5 -9.78 4.97 -15.05
CA VAL A 5 -10.19 4.97 -13.64
C VAL A 5 -10.54 3.53 -13.25
N THR A 6 -9.88 3.03 -12.23
CA THR A 6 -10.03 1.65 -11.76
C THR A 6 -10.61 1.59 -10.36
N LEU A 7 -11.26 0.47 -10.04
CA LEU A 7 -11.79 0.19 -8.73
C LEU A 7 -10.82 -0.73 -7.96
N CYS A 8 -10.34 -0.29 -6.79
CA CYS A 8 -9.61 -1.17 -5.89
C CYS A 8 -10.58 -2.15 -5.22
N THR A 9 -10.31 -3.45 -5.38
CA THR A 9 -11.24 -4.49 -4.94
C THR A 9 -11.15 -4.83 -3.44
N LEU A 10 -10.15 -4.31 -2.73
CA LEU A 10 -9.96 -4.55 -1.28
C LEU A 10 -11.17 -4.15 -0.44
N GLN A 11 -11.94 -3.15 -0.88
CA GLN A 11 -13.11 -2.66 -0.16
C GLN A 11 -14.25 -3.69 -0.05
N TRP A 12 -14.27 -4.68 -0.94
CA TRP A 12 -15.29 -5.73 -1.02
C TRP A 12 -14.65 -7.12 -1.07
N GLY A 13 -13.67 -7.35 -0.19
CA GLY A 13 -12.96 -8.60 -0.10
C GLY A 13 -13.81 -9.82 0.26
N ASP A 14 -15.05 -9.59 0.67
CA ASP A 14 -16.08 -10.59 0.96
C ASP A 14 -16.91 -11.01 -0.26
N LEU A 15 -16.79 -10.30 -1.39
CA LEU A 15 -17.56 -10.61 -2.60
C LEU A 15 -16.70 -11.40 -3.61
N PRO A 16 -17.28 -12.32 -4.38
CA PRO A 16 -16.59 -12.98 -5.49
C PRO A 16 -16.14 -11.99 -6.56
N LEU A 17 -15.01 -12.28 -7.23
CA LEU A 17 -14.45 -11.42 -8.28
C LEU A 17 -15.44 -11.11 -9.40
N ASP A 18 -16.23 -12.10 -9.86
CA ASP A 18 -17.22 -11.93 -10.91
C ASP A 18 -18.29 -10.86 -10.53
N VAL A 19 -18.74 -10.88 -9.26
CA VAL A 19 -19.70 -9.89 -8.72
C VAL A 19 -19.09 -8.48 -8.68
N ILE A 20 -17.81 -8.38 -8.28
CA ILE A 20 -17.12 -7.09 -8.25
C ILE A 20 -16.92 -6.54 -9.66
N CYS A 21 -16.55 -7.39 -10.62
CA CYS A 21 -16.40 -7.00 -12.01
C CYS A 21 -17.72 -6.49 -12.61
N GLU A 22 -18.85 -7.16 -12.30
CA GLU A 22 -20.18 -6.67 -12.72
C GLU A 22 -20.48 -5.29 -12.13
N LYS A 23 -20.21 -5.08 -10.84
CA LYS A 23 -20.39 -3.78 -10.17
C LYS A 23 -19.47 -2.70 -10.75
N ALA A 24 -18.18 -2.99 -10.88
CA ALA A 24 -17.22 -2.05 -11.45
C ALA A 24 -17.64 -1.59 -12.84
N LYS A 25 -18.09 -2.53 -13.69
CA LYS A 25 -18.62 -2.21 -15.00
C LYS A 25 -19.88 -1.36 -14.93
N SER A 26 -20.82 -1.69 -14.06
CA SER A 26 -22.07 -0.94 -13.89
C SER A 26 -21.85 0.49 -13.40
N PHE A 27 -20.79 0.72 -12.63
CA PHE A 27 -20.39 2.04 -12.14
C PHE A 27 -19.57 2.85 -13.15
N GLY A 28 -19.19 2.25 -14.28
CA GLY A 28 -18.47 2.93 -15.36
C GLY A 28 -16.95 2.95 -15.18
N PHE A 29 -16.39 2.09 -14.35
CA PHE A 29 -14.93 1.94 -14.24
C PHE A 29 -14.34 1.30 -15.51
N ASP A 30 -13.12 1.72 -15.86
CA ASP A 30 -12.35 1.17 -16.98
C ASP A 30 -11.67 -0.15 -16.63
N GLY A 31 -11.47 -0.40 -15.34
CA GLY A 31 -10.77 -1.60 -14.86
C GLY A 31 -10.85 -1.77 -13.35
N VAL A 32 -10.01 -2.70 -12.86
CA VAL A 32 -9.88 -3.00 -11.44
C VAL A 32 -8.41 -3.02 -11.02
N GLU A 33 -8.18 -2.86 -9.72
CA GLU A 33 -6.97 -3.21 -9.01
C GLU A 33 -7.29 -4.40 -8.12
N LEU A 34 -6.61 -5.54 -8.30
CA LEU A 34 -6.91 -6.75 -7.55
C LEU A 34 -6.21 -6.74 -6.20
N GLY A 35 -6.98 -6.82 -5.13
CA GLY A 35 -6.49 -6.86 -3.75
C GLY A 35 -6.19 -8.29 -3.27
N LEU A 36 -5.02 -8.45 -2.66
CA LEU A 36 -4.59 -9.69 -2.03
C LEU A 36 -5.03 -9.73 -0.55
N PRO A 37 -5.35 -10.92 0.00
CA PRO A 37 -5.48 -12.20 -0.69
C PRO A 37 -6.89 -12.45 -1.26
N SER A 38 -7.82 -11.52 -1.12
CA SER A 38 -9.26 -11.74 -1.36
C SER A 38 -9.58 -12.14 -2.80
N HIS A 39 -8.93 -11.49 -3.79
CA HIS A 39 -9.26 -11.69 -5.21
C HIS A 39 -8.10 -12.22 -6.03
N LEU A 40 -6.95 -12.42 -5.41
CA LEU A 40 -5.75 -12.98 -6.03
C LEU A 40 -4.94 -13.74 -4.99
N ASP A 41 -4.76 -15.03 -5.22
CA ASP A 41 -3.84 -15.86 -4.44
C ASP A 41 -2.51 -15.98 -5.18
N VAL A 42 -1.52 -15.22 -4.77
CA VAL A 42 -0.19 -15.17 -5.40
C VAL A 42 0.65 -16.45 -5.21
N ARG A 43 0.21 -17.38 -4.35
CA ARG A 43 0.85 -18.68 -4.16
C ARG A 43 0.53 -19.66 -5.28
N GLN A 44 -0.46 -19.34 -6.13
CA GLN A 44 -0.80 -20.14 -7.28
C GLN A 44 0.32 -20.09 -8.32
N THR A 45 0.70 -21.27 -8.82
CA THR A 45 1.72 -21.40 -9.87
C THR A 45 1.14 -21.89 -11.20
N ASP A 46 -0.13 -22.29 -11.21
CA ASP A 46 -0.82 -22.77 -12.40
C ASP A 46 -1.18 -21.59 -13.32
N PRO A 47 -0.68 -21.54 -14.56
CA PRO A 47 -1.06 -20.52 -15.54
C PRO A 47 -2.56 -20.45 -15.83
N GLU A 48 -3.29 -21.55 -15.67
CA GLU A 48 -4.74 -21.60 -15.87
C GLU A 48 -5.48 -20.72 -14.85
N TYR A 49 -5.02 -20.68 -13.61
CA TYR A 49 -5.57 -19.81 -12.58
C TYR A 49 -5.55 -18.34 -13.03
N TYR A 50 -4.42 -17.84 -13.50
CA TYR A 50 -4.26 -16.46 -13.98
C TYR A 50 -5.05 -16.20 -15.27
N ARG A 51 -5.15 -17.19 -16.15
CA ARG A 51 -5.97 -17.11 -17.35
C ARG A 51 -7.44 -16.93 -17.00
N ASN A 52 -7.95 -17.66 -16.02
CA ASN A 52 -9.34 -17.56 -15.58
C ASN A 52 -9.68 -16.18 -14.99
N ILE A 53 -8.74 -15.55 -14.27
CA ILE A 53 -8.90 -14.15 -13.84
C ILE A 53 -9.04 -13.23 -15.06
N LYS A 54 -8.16 -13.35 -16.06
CA LYS A 54 -8.24 -12.54 -17.29
C LYS A 54 -9.55 -12.75 -18.04
N VAL A 55 -9.99 -14.01 -18.18
CA VAL A 55 -11.28 -14.33 -18.81
C VAL A 55 -12.44 -13.64 -18.05
N THR A 56 -12.39 -13.62 -16.72
CA THR A 56 -13.39 -12.92 -15.92
C THR A 56 -13.38 -11.42 -16.19
N LEU A 57 -12.21 -10.79 -16.23
CA LEU A 57 -12.09 -9.36 -16.54
C LEU A 57 -12.58 -9.04 -17.96
N ASP A 58 -12.18 -9.84 -18.95
CA ASP A 58 -12.56 -9.69 -20.35
C ASP A 58 -14.06 -9.81 -20.55
N LYS A 59 -14.74 -10.72 -19.83
CA LYS A 59 -16.21 -10.88 -19.84
C LYS A 59 -16.94 -9.55 -19.58
N TYR A 60 -16.38 -8.69 -18.71
CA TYR A 60 -16.94 -7.39 -18.36
C TYR A 60 -16.28 -6.22 -19.11
N GLY A 61 -15.28 -6.48 -19.96
CA GLY A 61 -14.51 -5.45 -20.65
C GLY A 61 -13.75 -4.54 -19.68
N LEU A 62 -13.20 -5.13 -18.60
CA LEU A 62 -12.40 -4.43 -17.59
C LEU A 62 -10.91 -4.71 -17.80
N GLN A 63 -10.08 -3.71 -17.55
CA GLN A 63 -8.62 -3.80 -17.61
C GLN A 63 -8.04 -3.99 -16.22
N LEU A 64 -6.83 -4.57 -16.17
CA LEU A 64 -6.02 -4.66 -14.97
C LEU A 64 -4.74 -3.84 -15.17
N PHE A 65 -4.43 -2.94 -14.22
CA PHE A 65 -3.25 -2.09 -14.31
C PHE A 65 -2.23 -2.39 -13.21
N CYS A 66 -2.67 -2.89 -12.07
CA CYS A 66 -1.83 -3.27 -10.95
C CYS A 66 -2.52 -4.30 -10.06
N ILE A 67 -1.77 -4.87 -9.15
CA ILE A 67 -2.26 -5.68 -8.03
C ILE A 67 -1.80 -5.06 -6.72
N SER A 68 -2.48 -5.40 -5.62
CA SER A 68 -2.39 -4.69 -4.35
C SER A 68 -2.04 -5.66 -3.21
N ASN A 69 -0.86 -5.53 -2.61
CA ASN A 69 -0.37 -6.37 -1.50
C ASN A 69 -0.01 -5.55 -0.25
N HIS A 70 -0.94 -4.71 0.22
CA HIS A 70 -0.72 -3.81 1.35
C HIS A 70 -0.48 -4.56 2.66
N LEU A 71 -1.40 -5.46 3.03
CA LEU A 71 -1.41 -6.07 4.36
C LEU A 71 -0.16 -6.91 4.63
N VAL A 72 0.31 -7.66 3.65
CA VAL A 72 1.53 -8.47 3.80
C VAL A 72 2.77 -7.59 3.73
N GLY A 73 2.78 -6.56 2.87
CA GLY A 73 3.88 -5.60 2.78
C GLY A 73 4.16 -4.90 4.12
N GLN A 74 3.12 -4.58 4.90
CA GLN A 74 3.24 -4.03 6.26
C GLN A 74 4.18 -4.86 7.15
N ALA A 75 4.10 -6.17 7.05
CA ALA A 75 4.88 -7.08 7.88
C ALA A 75 6.38 -7.19 7.50
N ILE A 76 6.83 -6.53 6.43
CA ILE A 76 8.24 -6.59 6.02
C ILE A 76 9.16 -5.88 7.01
N CYS A 77 8.80 -4.65 7.40
CA CYS A 77 9.64 -3.84 8.30
C CYS A 77 9.00 -3.56 9.66
N ASP A 78 7.72 -3.86 9.88
CA ASP A 78 7.11 -3.64 11.19
C ASP A 78 7.72 -4.51 12.28
N ASN A 79 7.70 -4.00 13.50
CA ASN A 79 7.92 -4.80 14.70
C ASN A 79 6.65 -5.64 14.93
N ILE A 80 6.71 -6.92 14.58
CA ILE A 80 5.56 -7.83 14.60
C ILE A 80 5.03 -8.01 16.02
N ASP A 81 3.71 -7.78 16.18
CA ASP A 81 2.97 -8.00 17.43
C ASP A 81 1.54 -8.50 17.15
N GLN A 82 0.73 -8.67 18.22
CA GLN A 82 -0.62 -9.23 18.12
C GLN A 82 -1.60 -8.46 17.22
N ARG A 83 -1.34 -7.18 16.91
CA ARG A 83 -2.16 -6.39 15.99
C ARG A 83 -2.11 -6.93 14.58
N HIS A 84 -0.95 -7.46 14.19
CA HIS A 84 -0.72 -8.03 12.85
C HIS A 84 -1.57 -9.27 12.58
N LYS A 85 -1.92 -10.04 13.61
CA LYS A 85 -2.78 -11.22 13.48
C LYS A 85 -4.15 -10.90 12.85
N SER A 86 -4.66 -9.68 13.07
CA SER A 86 -5.98 -9.28 12.57
C SER A 86 -5.97 -8.85 11.10
N VAL A 87 -4.80 -8.59 10.53
CA VAL A 87 -4.65 -8.07 9.16
C VAL A 87 -3.91 -9.02 8.23
N LEU A 88 -3.05 -9.89 8.79
CA LEU A 88 -2.30 -10.86 8.01
C LEU A 88 -3.12 -12.12 7.75
N PRO A 89 -3.02 -12.71 6.54
CA PRO A 89 -3.56 -14.04 6.29
C PRO A 89 -2.90 -15.09 7.19
N ASP A 90 -3.64 -16.15 7.54
CA ASP A 90 -3.14 -17.21 8.43
C ASP A 90 -1.83 -17.85 7.94
N TYR A 91 -1.65 -17.98 6.63
CA TYR A 91 -0.44 -18.56 6.04
C TYR A 91 0.80 -17.65 6.15
N ILE A 92 0.60 -16.33 6.39
CA ILE A 92 1.67 -15.37 6.71
C ILE A 92 1.88 -15.32 8.22
N TRP A 93 0.79 -15.20 8.99
CA TRP A 93 0.87 -15.16 10.46
C TRP A 93 1.50 -16.42 11.02
N GLY A 94 1.03 -17.61 10.61
CA GLY A 94 1.50 -18.91 11.10
C GLY A 94 1.33 -19.02 12.64
N ASP A 95 2.44 -19.25 13.31
CA ASP A 95 2.51 -19.31 14.77
C ASP A 95 2.71 -17.95 15.45
N GLY A 96 2.91 -16.89 14.66
CA GLY A 96 3.13 -15.52 15.15
C GLY A 96 4.56 -15.24 15.59
N ASP A 97 5.50 -16.15 15.34
CA ASP A 97 6.93 -15.88 15.51
C ASP A 97 7.36 -14.74 14.56
N PRO A 98 7.93 -13.63 15.08
CA PRO A 98 8.26 -12.47 14.24
C PRO A 98 9.18 -12.80 13.05
N ASP A 99 10.22 -13.59 13.26
CA ASP A 99 11.16 -13.94 12.19
C ASP A 99 10.49 -14.80 11.13
N GLY A 100 9.63 -15.74 11.55
CA GLY A 100 8.82 -16.54 10.64
C GLY A 100 7.81 -15.71 9.84
N VAL A 101 7.17 -14.73 10.48
CA VAL A 101 6.25 -13.80 9.80
C VAL A 101 7.00 -12.98 8.75
N HIS A 102 8.14 -12.39 9.10
CA HIS A 102 8.98 -11.63 8.16
C HIS A 102 9.37 -12.47 6.95
N LEU A 103 9.87 -13.69 7.17
CA LEU A 103 10.29 -14.58 6.09
C LEU A 103 9.13 -14.89 5.13
N ARG A 104 7.97 -15.29 5.66
CA ARG A 104 6.78 -15.59 4.85
C ARG A 104 6.24 -14.35 4.12
N ALA A 105 6.35 -13.17 4.73
CA ALA A 105 5.98 -11.92 4.09
C ALA A 105 6.89 -11.57 2.89
N VAL A 106 8.21 -11.73 3.04
CA VAL A 106 9.19 -11.54 1.94
C VAL A 106 8.89 -12.51 0.79
N GLU A 107 8.69 -13.80 1.08
CA GLU A 107 8.33 -14.79 0.06
C GLU A 107 7.05 -14.42 -0.69
N ASN A 108 6.03 -13.97 0.04
CA ASN A 108 4.76 -13.57 -0.56
C ASN A 108 4.88 -12.30 -1.41
N MET A 109 5.71 -11.33 -1.02
CA MET A 109 5.99 -10.15 -1.82
C MET A 109 6.67 -10.54 -3.15
N ILE A 110 7.61 -11.48 -3.13
CA ILE A 110 8.24 -12.00 -4.37
C ILE A 110 7.21 -12.75 -5.23
N GLN A 111 6.35 -13.57 -4.62
CA GLN A 111 5.24 -14.24 -5.32
C GLN A 111 4.30 -13.22 -5.98
N ALA A 112 4.05 -12.07 -5.35
CA ALA A 112 3.24 -11.01 -5.92
C ALA A 112 3.86 -10.45 -7.22
N ALA A 113 5.18 -10.31 -7.30
CA ALA A 113 5.84 -9.90 -8.55
C ALA A 113 5.68 -10.94 -9.66
N HIS A 114 5.81 -12.23 -9.34
CA HIS A 114 5.53 -13.30 -10.30
C HIS A 114 4.06 -13.30 -10.77
N ALA A 115 3.11 -13.13 -9.85
CA ALA A 115 1.69 -13.04 -10.17
C ALA A 115 1.38 -11.83 -11.07
N ALA A 116 1.96 -10.66 -10.79
CA ALA A 116 1.86 -9.47 -11.63
C ALA A 116 2.33 -9.77 -13.06
N ARG A 117 3.48 -10.43 -13.21
CA ARG A 117 4.01 -10.85 -14.50
C ARG A 117 3.07 -11.82 -15.24
N MET A 118 2.49 -12.80 -14.54
CA MET A 118 1.53 -13.76 -15.11
C MET A 118 0.24 -13.07 -15.56
N LEU A 119 -0.20 -12.05 -14.85
CA LEU A 119 -1.35 -11.22 -15.19
C LEU A 119 -1.05 -10.22 -16.32
N GLY A 120 0.22 -9.94 -16.60
CA GLY A 120 0.64 -8.99 -17.63
C GLY A 120 0.61 -7.54 -17.16
N VAL A 121 0.73 -7.31 -15.84
CA VAL A 121 0.88 -5.98 -15.25
C VAL A 121 2.30 -5.80 -14.71
N ASP A 122 2.75 -4.56 -14.61
CA ASP A 122 4.11 -4.20 -14.22
C ASP A 122 4.20 -3.51 -12.85
N THR A 123 3.10 -3.40 -12.13
CA THR A 123 3.05 -2.64 -10.88
C THR A 123 2.35 -3.43 -9.78
N VAL A 124 3.02 -3.54 -8.63
CA VAL A 124 2.44 -4.03 -7.37
C VAL A 124 2.40 -2.87 -6.40
N VAL A 125 1.21 -2.55 -5.90
CA VAL A 125 1.00 -1.52 -4.89
C VAL A 125 1.03 -2.16 -3.50
N GLY A 126 1.58 -1.48 -2.49
CA GLY A 126 1.60 -2.05 -1.14
C GLY A 126 2.23 -1.16 -0.09
N PHE A 127 2.37 -1.74 1.08
CA PHE A 127 3.03 -1.16 2.23
C PHE A 127 4.44 -1.72 2.43
N THR A 128 5.21 -1.08 3.29
CA THR A 128 6.56 -1.52 3.69
C THR A 128 6.63 -1.86 5.17
N GLY A 129 5.73 -1.29 5.96
CA GLY A 129 5.91 -1.15 7.39
C GLY A 129 7.09 -0.22 7.75
N SER A 130 7.38 -0.14 9.04
CA SER A 130 8.49 0.65 9.57
C SER A 130 8.91 0.18 10.95
N SER A 131 10.17 -0.20 11.12
CA SER A 131 10.74 -0.55 12.43
C SER A 131 10.87 0.64 13.38
N ILE A 132 10.70 1.86 12.87
CA ILE A 132 10.88 3.11 13.65
C ILE A 132 9.60 3.94 13.76
N TRP A 133 8.47 3.46 13.28
CA TRP A 133 7.20 4.19 13.35
C TRP A 133 6.80 4.54 14.79
N GLN A 134 7.07 3.70 15.77
CA GLN A 134 6.80 3.96 17.19
C GLN A 134 7.55 5.17 17.73
N TRP A 135 8.57 5.67 17.04
CA TRP A 135 9.37 6.84 17.42
C TRP A 135 8.93 8.12 16.70
N LEU A 136 7.76 8.11 16.04
CA LEU A 136 7.24 9.28 15.34
C LEU A 136 7.20 10.53 16.24
N TYR A 137 6.87 10.37 17.53
CA TYR A 137 6.87 11.46 18.48
C TYR A 137 8.24 11.57 19.15
N TYR A 138 8.88 12.75 19.02
CA TYR A 138 10.28 13.00 19.40
C TYR A 138 10.54 13.03 20.91
N PHE A 139 9.70 12.46 21.74
CA PHE A 139 9.93 12.37 23.19
C PHE A 139 9.53 11.01 23.74
N PRO A 140 10.45 10.32 24.47
CA PRO A 140 11.88 10.63 24.74
C PRO A 140 12.68 10.91 23.45
N PRO A 141 13.78 11.72 23.53
CA PRO A 141 14.52 12.12 22.33
C PRO A 141 14.97 10.93 21.47
N VAL A 142 14.64 11.00 20.19
CA VAL A 142 15.08 10.03 19.17
C VAL A 142 16.34 10.60 18.52
N THR A 143 17.42 9.81 18.45
CA THR A 143 18.67 10.26 17.84
C THR A 143 18.68 10.03 16.34
N ASP A 144 19.54 10.77 15.64
CA ASP A 144 19.72 10.57 14.18
C ASP A 144 20.20 9.15 13.88
N GLU A 145 21.02 8.54 14.74
CA GLU A 145 21.50 7.17 14.60
C GLU A 145 20.35 6.16 14.63
N MET A 146 19.40 6.34 15.56
CA MET A 146 18.20 5.48 15.65
C MET A 146 17.35 5.58 14.36
N VAL A 147 17.16 6.80 13.86
CA VAL A 147 16.41 7.01 12.61
C VAL A 147 17.14 6.41 11.40
N ASN A 148 18.45 6.64 11.30
CA ASN A 148 19.27 6.12 10.21
C ASN A 148 19.32 4.59 10.22
N GLU A 149 19.34 3.95 11.39
CA GLU A 149 19.26 2.48 11.50
C GLU A 149 17.91 1.95 10.99
N GLY A 150 16.81 2.66 11.23
CA GLY A 150 15.50 2.29 10.66
C GLY A 150 15.47 2.32 9.14
N TYR A 151 16.07 3.34 8.52
CA TYR A 151 16.19 3.39 7.05
C TYR A 151 17.18 2.33 6.53
N ALA A 152 18.25 2.03 7.26
CA ALA A 152 19.16 0.95 6.91
C ALA A 152 18.48 -0.43 7.02
N ASP A 153 17.62 -0.64 8.02
CA ASP A 153 16.80 -1.85 8.14
C ASP A 153 15.83 -2.01 6.96
N PHE A 154 15.13 -0.95 6.60
CA PHE A 154 14.30 -0.91 5.39
C PHE A 154 15.10 -1.31 4.15
N ALA A 155 16.26 -0.71 3.93
CA ALA A 155 17.11 -1.01 2.77
C ALA A 155 17.54 -2.49 2.76
N ARG A 156 17.99 -3.04 3.89
CA ARG A 156 18.40 -4.45 4.01
C ARG A 156 17.29 -5.42 3.62
N ARG A 157 16.03 -5.10 3.99
CA ARG A 157 14.87 -5.96 3.74
C ARG A 157 14.31 -5.79 2.35
N PHE A 158 14.24 -4.55 1.86
CA PHE A 158 13.57 -4.25 0.59
C PHE A 158 14.46 -4.39 -0.65
N ILE A 159 15.75 -4.09 -0.59
CA ILE A 159 16.63 -4.20 -1.78
C ILE A 159 16.56 -5.62 -2.40
N PRO A 160 16.66 -6.73 -1.64
CA PRO A 160 16.55 -8.07 -2.24
C PRO A 160 15.19 -8.33 -2.91
N ILE A 161 14.10 -7.79 -2.36
CA ILE A 161 12.76 -7.89 -2.95
C ILE A 161 12.71 -7.09 -4.26
N LEU A 162 13.22 -5.87 -4.24
CA LEU A 162 13.24 -4.97 -5.41
C LEU A 162 14.11 -5.51 -6.55
N ASP A 163 15.22 -6.18 -6.23
CA ASP A 163 16.06 -6.86 -7.22
C ASP A 163 15.27 -7.95 -7.96
N GLU A 164 14.44 -8.74 -7.26
CA GLU A 164 13.57 -9.74 -7.89
C GLU A 164 12.47 -9.08 -8.74
N TYR A 165 11.87 -7.99 -8.25
CA TYR A 165 10.91 -7.20 -9.00
C TYR A 165 11.53 -6.68 -10.31
N GLN A 166 12.73 -6.10 -10.24
CA GLN A 166 13.44 -5.59 -11.41
C GLN A 166 13.76 -6.68 -12.44
N LYS A 167 14.21 -7.86 -12.00
CA LYS A 167 14.46 -9.01 -12.87
C LYS A 167 13.20 -9.44 -13.64
N LEU A 168 12.05 -9.32 -13.02
CA LEU A 168 10.76 -9.65 -13.62
C LEU A 168 10.17 -8.50 -14.47
N GLY A 169 10.79 -7.33 -14.49
CA GLY A 169 10.25 -6.13 -15.13
C GLY A 169 9.00 -5.61 -14.43
N VAL A 170 8.92 -5.79 -13.10
CA VAL A 170 7.83 -5.34 -12.23
C VAL A 170 8.36 -4.25 -11.30
N ARG A 171 7.48 -3.33 -10.90
CA ARG A 171 7.79 -2.22 -9.98
C ARG A 171 6.95 -2.33 -8.73
N PHE A 172 7.51 -1.91 -7.61
CA PHE A 172 6.79 -1.76 -6.36
C PHE A 172 6.43 -0.29 -6.14
N ALA A 173 5.17 -0.02 -5.85
CA ALA A 173 4.64 1.31 -5.56
C ALA A 173 4.19 1.38 -4.10
N LEU A 174 5.02 1.97 -3.22
CA LEU A 174 4.67 2.20 -1.82
C LEU A 174 3.54 3.23 -1.71
N GLU A 175 2.44 2.90 -1.07
CA GLU A 175 1.47 3.90 -0.65
C GLU A 175 2.07 4.71 0.51
N VAL A 176 2.31 6.02 0.26
CA VAL A 176 2.86 6.95 1.26
C VAL A 176 1.80 7.16 2.34
N HIS A 177 2.03 6.57 3.51
CA HIS A 177 0.99 6.37 4.52
C HIS A 177 1.59 6.40 5.93
N PRO A 178 0.94 6.99 6.94
CA PRO A 178 1.32 6.80 8.34
C PRO A 178 1.39 5.33 8.70
N THR A 179 2.44 4.95 9.40
CA THR A 179 2.94 3.63 9.75
C THR A 179 4.03 3.08 8.82
N GLU A 180 4.16 3.63 7.62
CA GLU A 180 5.17 3.21 6.66
C GLU A 180 6.51 3.94 6.90
N ILE A 181 7.57 3.43 6.26
CA ILE A 181 8.88 4.12 6.26
C ILE A 181 8.82 5.48 5.58
N ALA A 182 7.88 5.68 4.65
CA ALA A 182 7.58 6.95 4.01
C ALA A 182 6.12 7.34 4.27
N PHE A 183 5.90 8.44 4.97
CA PHE A 183 4.58 8.94 5.36
C PHE A 183 4.35 10.43 5.04
N ASP A 184 5.40 11.12 4.58
CA ASP A 184 5.39 12.50 4.12
C ASP A 184 6.48 12.72 3.06
N THR A 185 6.61 13.95 2.54
CA THR A 185 7.60 14.28 1.49
C THR A 185 9.04 14.08 1.97
N TYR A 186 9.32 14.38 3.24
CA TYR A 186 10.67 14.24 3.80
C TYR A 186 11.07 12.77 3.96
N SER A 187 10.23 11.96 4.60
CA SER A 187 10.47 10.54 4.79
C SER A 187 10.47 9.76 3.46
N ALA A 188 9.66 10.18 2.48
CA ALA A 188 9.69 9.60 1.14
C ALA A 188 11.04 9.80 0.44
N ARG A 189 11.64 10.98 0.56
CA ARG A 189 12.98 11.26 0.04
C ARG A 189 14.04 10.40 0.73
N LYS A 190 14.01 10.32 2.07
CA LYS A 190 14.94 9.47 2.84
C LYS A 190 14.80 7.99 2.49
N ALA A 191 13.59 7.50 2.23
CA ALA A 191 13.38 6.13 1.80
C ALA A 191 14.03 5.86 0.43
N LEU A 192 13.90 6.78 -0.54
CA LEU A 192 14.58 6.67 -1.83
C LEU A 192 16.10 6.70 -1.68
N GLU A 193 16.63 7.60 -0.86
CA GLU A 193 18.08 7.71 -0.58
C GLU A 193 18.62 6.41 0.04
N ALA A 194 17.89 5.82 0.99
CA ALA A 194 18.32 4.60 1.68
C ALA A 194 18.50 3.39 0.77
N ILE A 195 17.72 3.30 -0.31
CA ILE A 195 17.79 2.22 -1.32
C ILE A 195 18.53 2.64 -2.59
N ASP A 196 19.33 3.69 -2.52
CA ASP A 196 20.08 4.24 -3.67
C ASP A 196 19.19 4.46 -4.90
N TYR A 197 17.99 5.02 -4.68
CA TYR A 197 17.02 5.28 -5.74
C TYR A 197 16.70 4.07 -6.63
N HIS A 198 16.62 2.88 -6.05
CA HIS A 198 16.40 1.63 -6.77
C HIS A 198 15.27 1.78 -7.83
N PRO A 199 15.49 1.39 -9.10
CA PRO A 199 14.56 1.71 -10.20
C PRO A 199 13.21 1.00 -10.09
N ALA A 200 13.13 -0.13 -9.41
CA ALA A 200 11.88 -0.85 -9.18
C ALA A 200 11.04 -0.28 -8.01
N PHE A 201 11.51 0.78 -7.32
CA PHE A 201 10.78 1.41 -6.22
C PHE A 201 10.25 2.79 -6.59
N GLY A 202 8.98 3.02 -6.27
CA GLY A 202 8.32 4.32 -6.38
C GLY A 202 7.12 4.38 -5.46
N PHE A 203 6.21 5.28 -5.77
CA PHE A 203 5.08 5.59 -4.89
C PHE A 203 3.75 5.29 -5.57
N ASN A 204 2.82 4.78 -4.79
CA ASN A 204 1.40 4.93 -4.99
C ASN A 204 0.97 6.20 -4.27
N TYR A 205 0.58 7.20 -5.04
CA TYR A 205 0.18 8.50 -4.52
C TYR A 205 -1.25 8.45 -4.00
N ASP A 206 -1.43 8.72 -2.71
CA ASP A 206 -2.74 8.94 -2.08
C ASP A 206 -2.73 10.30 -1.36
N PRO A 207 -3.43 11.31 -1.89
CA PRO A 207 -3.44 12.65 -1.31
C PRO A 207 -4.08 12.70 0.08
N SER A 208 -4.98 11.76 0.38
CA SER A 208 -5.71 11.75 1.64
C SER A 208 -4.81 11.56 2.85
N HIS A 209 -3.77 10.73 2.71
CA HIS A 209 -2.82 10.47 3.80
C HIS A 209 -1.88 11.64 4.07
N LEU A 210 -1.63 12.48 3.07
CA LEU A 210 -0.82 13.68 3.19
C LEU A 210 -1.64 14.87 3.72
N GLY A 211 -2.87 15.04 3.20
CA GLY A 211 -3.68 16.24 3.43
C GLY A 211 -4.00 16.50 4.90
N TYR A 212 -4.49 15.51 5.65
CA TYR A 212 -4.83 15.71 7.06
C TYR A 212 -3.61 15.90 7.98
N GLN A 213 -2.42 15.52 7.53
CA GLN A 213 -1.15 15.77 8.22
C GLN A 213 -0.67 17.22 8.02
N GLY A 214 -1.29 17.99 7.11
CA GLY A 214 -0.82 19.32 6.74
C GLY A 214 0.35 19.30 5.75
N VAL A 215 0.60 18.18 5.09
CA VAL A 215 1.59 18.05 4.02
C VAL A 215 0.98 18.54 2.72
N ASP A 216 1.73 19.33 1.95
CA ASP A 216 1.30 19.77 0.61
C ASP A 216 1.32 18.58 -0.35
N TYR A 217 0.14 17.98 -0.55
CA TYR A 217 -0.02 16.80 -1.41
C TYR A 217 0.12 17.14 -2.89
N VAL A 218 -0.07 18.40 -3.29
CA VAL A 218 0.15 18.82 -4.69
C VAL A 218 1.65 18.96 -4.95
N ASP A 219 2.41 19.56 -4.02
CA ASP A 219 3.87 19.66 -4.11
C ASP A 219 4.52 18.28 -4.13
N PHE A 220 3.98 17.29 -3.42
CA PHE A 220 4.49 15.92 -3.45
C PHE A 220 4.64 15.38 -4.89
N ILE A 221 3.67 15.67 -5.78
CA ILE A 221 3.74 15.26 -7.18
C ILE A 221 4.92 15.92 -7.89
N SER A 222 5.16 17.20 -7.60
CA SER A 222 6.27 17.97 -8.18
C SER A 222 7.64 17.51 -7.68
N GLN A 223 7.71 16.99 -6.45
CA GLN A 223 8.95 16.47 -5.85
C GLN A 223 9.36 15.10 -6.41
N PHE A 224 8.38 14.28 -6.84
CA PHE A 224 8.62 12.90 -7.26
C PHE A 224 7.98 12.54 -8.62
N PRO A 225 8.12 13.38 -9.69
CA PRO A 225 7.37 13.22 -10.94
C PRO A 225 7.63 11.87 -11.63
N ASP A 226 8.87 11.34 -11.50
CA ASP A 226 9.29 10.09 -12.16
C ASP A 226 9.15 8.85 -11.24
N ARG A 227 8.61 9.04 -10.04
CA ARG A 227 8.48 7.98 -9.02
C ARG A 227 7.05 7.65 -8.65
N ILE A 228 6.06 8.35 -9.19
CA ILE A 228 4.65 8.02 -9.00
C ILE A 228 4.26 6.99 -10.04
N PHE A 229 4.15 5.73 -9.61
CA PHE A 229 3.83 4.60 -10.47
C PHE A 229 2.33 4.28 -10.49
N HIS A 230 1.63 4.62 -9.42
CA HIS A 230 0.19 4.44 -9.28
C HIS A 230 -0.45 5.57 -8.45
N VAL A 231 -1.78 5.68 -8.50
CA VAL A 231 -2.51 6.71 -7.78
C VAL A 231 -3.77 6.11 -7.14
N HIS A 232 -3.91 6.26 -5.84
CA HIS A 232 -5.15 6.06 -5.13
C HIS A 232 -5.84 7.40 -4.90
N MET A 233 -6.95 7.64 -5.59
CA MET A 233 -7.76 8.84 -5.32
C MET A 233 -8.72 8.55 -4.19
N LYS A 234 -8.39 9.07 -3.02
CA LYS A 234 -9.18 8.96 -1.80
C LYS A 234 -9.33 10.33 -1.17
N ASP A 235 -10.50 10.63 -0.62
CA ASP A 235 -10.78 11.91 0.00
C ASP A 235 -10.72 11.80 1.53
N VAL A 236 -10.41 12.92 2.18
CA VAL A 236 -10.31 13.01 3.63
C VAL A 236 -10.86 14.35 4.13
N TYR A 237 -11.62 14.29 5.19
CA TYR A 237 -12.06 15.46 5.94
C TYR A 237 -11.15 15.67 7.16
N TRP A 238 -10.75 16.90 7.40
CA TRP A 238 -10.21 17.34 8.69
C TRP A 238 -10.95 18.57 9.18
N SER A 239 -11.04 18.73 10.51
CA SER A 239 -11.85 19.75 11.14
C SER A 239 -11.19 21.13 11.11
N ASP A 240 -11.97 22.17 10.83
CA ASP A 240 -11.54 23.55 10.96
C ASP A 240 -11.66 24.05 12.41
N THR A 241 -12.28 23.27 13.29
CA THR A 241 -12.47 23.57 14.72
C THR A 241 -11.84 22.47 15.57
N PRO A 242 -11.40 22.82 16.80
CA PRO A 242 -10.85 21.82 17.72
C PRO A 242 -11.79 20.64 17.94
N LYS A 243 -11.22 19.44 18.01
CA LYS A 243 -11.88 18.19 18.33
C LYS A 243 -11.32 17.59 19.62
N GLN A 244 -12.03 16.62 20.19
CA GLN A 244 -11.55 15.93 21.40
C GLN A 244 -10.34 15.03 21.14
N ILE A 245 -10.21 14.50 19.90
CA ILE A 245 -9.14 13.62 19.47
C ILE A 245 -8.37 14.32 18.35
N GLY A 246 -7.09 14.54 18.58
CA GLY A 246 -6.19 15.25 17.65
C GLY A 246 -5.76 14.40 16.45
N VAL A 247 -4.77 14.93 15.70
CA VAL A 247 -4.26 14.34 14.46
C VAL A 247 -3.71 12.93 14.62
N PHE A 248 -3.13 12.59 15.79
CA PHE A 248 -2.59 11.25 16.08
C PHE A 248 -3.65 10.15 16.26
N GLY A 249 -4.93 10.51 16.33
CA GLY A 249 -6.03 9.54 16.41
C GLY A 249 -6.40 9.06 17.81
N GLY A 250 -5.59 9.30 18.84
CA GLY A 250 -5.91 9.12 20.26
C GLY A 250 -6.41 7.73 20.66
N HIS A 251 -5.86 6.66 20.10
CA HIS A 251 -6.31 5.27 20.34
C HIS A 251 -7.77 4.99 19.98
N SER A 252 -8.35 5.81 19.08
CA SER A 252 -9.73 5.65 18.61
C SER A 252 -9.76 4.97 17.23
N THR A 253 -10.86 4.27 16.95
CA THR A 253 -11.11 3.66 15.64
C THR A 253 -11.40 4.71 14.57
N PHE A 254 -11.15 4.35 13.30
CA PHE A 254 -11.60 5.17 12.16
C PHE A 254 -13.13 5.35 12.22
N GLY A 255 -13.62 6.54 11.83
CA GLY A 255 -15.03 6.87 11.85
C GLY A 255 -15.54 7.45 13.18
N ASP A 256 -14.74 7.47 14.25
CA ASP A 256 -15.15 8.12 15.52
C ASP A 256 -15.36 9.62 15.29
N ALA A 257 -16.55 10.13 15.59
CA ALA A 257 -16.93 11.52 15.34
C ALA A 257 -16.12 12.57 16.13
N ARG A 258 -15.43 12.15 17.20
CA ARG A 258 -14.55 12.98 18.03
C ARG A 258 -13.19 13.22 17.39
N ARG A 259 -12.81 12.43 16.34
CA ARG A 259 -11.51 12.56 15.65
C ARG A 259 -11.42 13.86 14.86
N PHE A 260 -10.21 14.42 14.82
CA PHE A 260 -9.89 15.61 14.02
C PHE A 260 -10.09 15.36 12.52
N TRP A 261 -9.83 14.14 12.04
CA TRP A 261 -9.96 13.78 10.62
C TRP A 261 -10.61 12.39 10.45
N ASN A 262 -11.21 12.19 9.28
CA ASN A 262 -11.74 10.90 8.84
C ASN A 262 -11.77 10.82 7.32
N PHE A 263 -11.60 9.63 6.76
CA PHE A 263 -11.77 9.40 5.32
C PHE A 263 -13.20 9.67 4.86
N ARG A 264 -13.31 10.07 3.59
CA ARG A 264 -14.58 10.39 2.93
C ARG A 264 -14.62 9.80 1.53
N SER A 265 -15.82 9.57 1.01
CA SER A 265 -16.02 9.36 -0.41
C SER A 265 -15.55 10.59 -1.18
N LEU A 266 -15.04 10.39 -2.40
CA LEU A 266 -14.56 11.46 -3.28
C LEU A 266 -15.57 12.60 -3.40
N GLY A 267 -15.09 13.83 -3.30
CA GLY A 267 -15.90 15.06 -3.32
C GLY A 267 -16.67 15.34 -2.02
N ARG A 268 -16.40 14.62 -0.94
CA ARG A 268 -17.03 14.81 0.37
C ARG A 268 -16.05 15.22 1.48
N GLY A 269 -14.78 15.37 1.16
CA GLY A 269 -13.69 15.82 2.04
C GLY A 269 -13.12 17.17 1.64
N LYS A 270 -11.78 17.27 1.69
CA LYS A 270 -11.02 18.51 1.43
C LYS A 270 -9.89 18.34 0.40
N ILE A 271 -9.82 17.17 -0.26
CA ILE A 271 -8.84 16.90 -1.32
C ILE A 271 -9.38 17.42 -2.66
#